data_a74da7f7bf4c6d9c085cde387505ed46
#
_entry.id   a74da7f7bf4c6d9c085cde387505ed46
#
_cell.length_a   1.000
_cell.length_b   1.000
_cell.length_c   1.000
_cell.angle_alpha   90.00
_cell.angle_beta   90.00
_cell.angle_gamma   90.00
#
_symmetry.space_group_name_H-M   'P 1'
#
loop_
_entity.id
_entity.type
_entity.pdbx_description
1 polymer ?
#
loop_
_entity_poly.entity_id
_entity_poly.type
_entity_poly.pdbx_seq_one_letter_code
_entity_poly.pdbx_strand_id
1 'polypeptide(L)' 'RALRLDAAQRLLARGQSLEAAALQLGYASASALGFALRRERGCGARALRRAAR' A
#
# COMPACT_ATOMS: atom_id res chain seq x y z
N ARG A 1 3.65 -9.53 9.15
CA ARG A 1 2.30 -9.42 8.74
C ARG A 1 1.85 -7.97 8.56
N ALA A 2 1.50 -7.28 9.63
CA ALA A 2 1.09 -5.88 9.55
C ALA A 2 2.26 -4.97 9.21
N LEU A 3 3.47 -5.39 9.48
CA LEU A 3 4.66 -4.59 9.20
C LEU A 3 4.78 -4.26 7.73
N ARG A 4 4.46 -5.23 6.88
CA ARG A 4 4.57 -5.03 5.45
C ARG A 4 3.56 -3.98 4.97
N LEU A 5 2.37 -4.03 5.53
CA LEU A 5 1.33 -3.07 5.15
C LEU A 5 1.61 -1.68 5.72
N ASP A 6 2.23 -1.61 6.89
CA ASP A 6 2.65 -0.33 7.44
C ASP A 6 3.67 0.33 6.52
N ALA A 7 4.62 -0.46 6.01
CA ALA A 7 5.60 0.07 5.08
C ALA A 7 4.94 0.55 3.79
N ALA A 8 3.95 -0.22 3.30
CA ALA A 8 3.23 0.17 2.10
C ALA A 8 2.52 1.49 2.31
N GLN A 9 1.91 1.65 3.45
CA GLN A 9 1.20 2.89 3.76
C GLN A 9 2.14 4.08 3.75
N ARG A 10 3.33 3.91 4.32
CA ARG A 10 4.32 4.98 4.32
C ARG A 10 4.78 5.34 2.92
N LEU A 11 5.01 4.32 2.08
CA LEU A 11 5.45 4.58 0.72
C LEU A 11 4.39 5.33 -0.06
N LEU A 12 3.14 4.95 0.11
CA LEU A 12 2.04 5.62 -0.58
C LEU A 12 1.88 7.06 -0.07
N ALA A 13 2.08 7.27 1.21
CA ALA A 13 1.99 8.61 1.78
C ALA A 13 3.07 9.52 1.22
N ARG A 14 4.19 8.95 0.81
CA ARG A 14 5.28 9.71 0.22
C ARG A 14 5.07 10.00 -1.26
N GLY A 15 3.98 9.51 -1.82
CA GLY A 15 3.70 9.72 -3.23
C GLY A 15 4.17 8.60 -4.14
N GLN A 16 4.67 7.51 -3.58
CA GLN A 16 5.07 6.36 -4.38
C GLN A 16 3.85 5.73 -5.03
N SER A 17 4.03 5.16 -6.21
CA SER A 17 2.94 4.48 -6.87
C SER A 17 2.70 3.13 -6.19
N LEU A 18 1.50 2.59 -6.40
CA LEU A 18 1.17 1.29 -5.85
C LEU A 18 2.11 0.22 -6.39
N GLU A 19 2.45 0.32 -7.69
CA GLU A 19 3.36 -0.63 -8.30
C GLU A 19 4.75 -0.56 -7.69
N ALA A 20 5.24 0.63 -7.45
CA ALA A 20 6.56 0.79 -6.86
C ALA A 20 6.59 0.23 -5.45
N ALA A 21 5.55 0.49 -4.68
CA ALA A 21 5.46 -0.01 -3.32
C ALA A 21 5.40 -1.54 -3.32
N ALA A 22 4.60 -2.11 -4.20
CA ALA A 22 4.47 -3.55 -4.28
C ALA A 22 5.80 -4.20 -4.60
N LEU A 23 6.51 -3.61 -5.54
CA LEU A 23 7.81 -4.14 -5.95
C LEU A 23 8.80 -4.11 -4.80
N GLN A 24 8.86 -3.02 -4.09
CA GLN A 24 9.79 -2.87 -2.98
C GLN A 24 9.49 -3.83 -1.84
N LEU A 25 8.23 -4.14 -1.64
CA LEU A 25 7.81 -4.96 -0.53
C LEU A 25 7.71 -6.44 -0.87
N GLY A 26 7.96 -6.79 -2.11
CA GLY A 26 7.97 -8.19 -2.51
C GLY A 26 6.60 -8.77 -2.82
N TYR A 27 5.63 -7.94 -3.14
CA TYR A 27 4.33 -8.43 -3.57
C TYR A 27 4.41 -8.84 -5.04
N ALA A 28 3.58 -9.77 -5.43
CA ALA A 28 3.59 -10.28 -6.79
C ALA A 28 3.17 -9.21 -7.80
N SER A 29 2.30 -8.32 -7.39
CA SER A 29 1.80 -7.28 -8.29
C SER A 29 1.20 -6.15 -7.47
N ALA A 30 0.94 -5.03 -8.16
CA ALA A 30 0.26 -3.91 -7.52
C ALA A 30 -1.13 -4.33 -7.06
N SER A 31 -1.80 -5.18 -7.84
CA SER A 31 -3.12 -5.67 -7.47
C SER A 31 -3.08 -6.46 -6.18
N ALA A 32 -2.05 -7.26 -5.99
CA ALA A 32 -1.89 -8.05 -4.77
C ALA A 32 -1.75 -7.14 -3.57
N LEU A 33 -0.95 -6.09 -3.69
CA LEU A 33 -0.77 -5.15 -2.61
C LEU A 33 -2.08 -4.40 -2.32
N GLY A 34 -2.75 -3.95 -3.37
CA GLY A 34 -4.01 -3.26 -3.21
C GLY A 34 -5.05 -4.11 -2.50
N PHE A 35 -5.10 -5.38 -2.86
CA PHE A 35 -6.02 -6.32 -2.24
C PHE A 35 -5.71 -6.49 -0.75
N ALA A 36 -4.42 -6.62 -0.43
CA ALA A 36 -4.00 -6.76 0.96
C ALA A 36 -4.35 -5.52 1.78
N LEU A 37 -4.15 -4.35 1.22
CA LEU A 37 -4.47 -3.11 1.89
C LEU A 37 -5.96 -3.02 2.20
N ARG A 38 -6.77 -3.40 1.21
CA ARG A 38 -8.21 -3.35 1.37
C ARG A 38 -8.67 -4.31 2.44
N ARG A 39 -8.09 -5.49 2.49
CA ARG A 39 -8.45 -6.50 3.47
C ARG A 39 -8.04 -6.10 4.89
N GLU A 40 -6.81 -5.62 5.02
CA GLU A 40 -6.25 -5.35 6.34
C GLU A 40 -6.61 -3.98 6.89
N ARG A 41 -6.71 -2.99 6.01
CA ARG A 41 -6.93 -1.62 6.44
C ARG A 41 -8.33 -1.11 6.13
N GLY A 42 -9.09 -1.86 5.37
CA GLY A 42 -10.45 -1.48 5.03
C GLY A 42 -10.55 -0.34 4.03
N CYS A 43 -9.45 0.05 3.42
CA CYS A 43 -9.46 1.10 2.41
C CYS A 43 -8.34 0.86 1.42
N GLY A 44 -8.51 1.41 0.22
CA GLY A 44 -7.54 1.24 -0.83
C GLY A 44 -6.41 2.26 -0.76
N ALA A 45 -5.44 2.11 -1.68
CA ALA A 45 -4.27 2.96 -1.70
C ALA A 45 -4.62 4.43 -1.87
N ARG A 46 -5.63 4.70 -2.68
CA ARG A 46 -6.04 6.08 -2.94
C ARG A 46 -6.53 6.76 -1.68
N ALA A 47 -7.30 6.04 -0.87
CA ALA A 47 -7.80 6.58 0.38
C ALA A 47 -6.67 6.81 1.37
N LEU A 48 -5.72 5.90 1.43
CA LEU A 48 -4.58 6.03 2.33
C LEU A 48 -3.72 7.24 1.95
N ARG A 49 -3.52 7.43 0.66
CA ARG A 49 -2.72 8.54 0.18
C ARG A 49 -3.39 9.87 0.52
N ARG A 50 -4.70 9.90 0.39
CA ARG A 50 -5.46 11.10 0.71
C ARG A 50 -5.42 11.42 2.20
N ALA A 51 -5.54 10.40 3.02
CA ALA A 51 -5.54 10.57 4.47
C ALA A 51 -4.18 11.04 4.98
N ALA A 52 -3.12 10.74 4.26
CA ALA A 52 -1.77 11.09 4.68
C ALA A 52 -1.44 12.56 4.44
N ARG A 53 -2.27 13.27 3.73
CA ARG A 53 -2.03 14.68 3.41
C ARG A 53 -2.31 15.64 4.56
#